data_b4069f40a2b09f9146137f1e6dab7a5b
#
_entry.id   b4069f40a2b09f9146137f1e6dab7a5b
#
_cell.length_a   1.000
_cell.length_b   1.000
_cell.length_c   1.000
_cell.angle_alpha   90.00
_cell.angle_beta   90.00
_cell.angle_gamma   90.00
#
_symmetry.space_group_name_H-M   'P 1'
#
loop_
_entity.id
_entity.type
_entity.pdbx_description
1 polymer ?
#
loop_
_entity_poly.entity_id
_entity_poly.type
_entity_poly.pdbx_seq_one_letter_code
_entity_poly.pdbx_strand_id
1 'polypeptide(L)'
;MLKLTLALAALALAASCSQEPSAPKRNPRLPEPSALAATMQAMTADMEALKIKAQAGTLTLSDVESLRMAHESIKTDQPTKPEDIKESFPGFAEAYLANLDNLYEAIKNQGDVEAQIEAFNAVISTCESCHQQHCPGPLERIGGIKAAALVP
;
A
#
# COMPACT_ATOMS: atom_id res chain seq x y z
N MET A 1 57.80 -28.12 -30.48
CA MET A 1 57.25 -26.86 -31.01
C MET A 1 55.74 -26.90 -30.80
N LEU A 2 55.26 -26.27 -29.72
CA LEU A 2 53.85 -26.31 -29.32
C LEU A 2 53.24 -24.94 -29.70
N LYS A 3 52.28 -24.94 -30.62
CA LYS A 3 51.59 -23.72 -31.07
C LYS A 3 50.42 -23.46 -30.11
N LEU A 4 50.56 -22.37 -29.37
CA LEU A 4 49.54 -21.85 -28.44
C LEU A 4 48.58 -20.96 -29.25
N THR A 5 47.35 -21.40 -29.48
CA THR A 5 46.30 -20.59 -30.12
C THR A 5 45.47 -19.91 -29.01
N LEU A 6 45.60 -18.57 -28.92
CA LEU A 6 44.78 -17.71 -28.09
C LEU A 6 43.38 -17.59 -28.71
N ALA A 7 42.35 -18.07 -28.02
CA ALA A 7 40.97 -17.78 -28.36
C ALA A 7 40.52 -16.53 -27.58
N LEU A 8 40.25 -15.42 -28.28
CA LEU A 8 39.60 -14.24 -27.72
C LEU A 8 38.12 -14.53 -27.56
N ALA A 9 37.66 -14.65 -26.33
CA ALA A 9 36.23 -14.66 -26.01
C ALA A 9 35.73 -13.22 -25.90
N ALA A 10 34.91 -12.79 -26.86
CA ALA A 10 34.22 -11.51 -26.82
C ALA A 10 33.05 -11.59 -25.83
N LEU A 11 33.14 -10.90 -24.68
CA LEU A 11 32.06 -10.72 -23.75
C LEU A 11 31.07 -9.70 -24.32
N ALA A 12 29.93 -10.14 -24.83
CA ALA A 12 28.79 -9.27 -25.14
C ALA A 12 28.08 -8.84 -23.86
N LEU A 13 28.30 -7.60 -23.44
CA LEU A 13 27.46 -6.99 -22.39
C LEU A 13 26.06 -6.75 -22.95
N ALA A 14 25.12 -7.60 -22.56
CA ALA A 14 23.70 -7.36 -22.76
C ALA A 14 23.27 -6.23 -21.81
N ALA A 15 23.12 -5.01 -22.33
CA ALA A 15 22.47 -3.91 -21.64
C ALA A 15 20.99 -4.25 -21.48
N SER A 16 20.62 -4.80 -20.32
CA SER A 16 19.22 -4.97 -19.92
C SER A 16 18.65 -3.58 -19.66
N CYS A 17 17.93 -3.04 -20.63
CA CYS A 17 17.05 -1.89 -20.39
C CYS A 17 15.96 -2.31 -19.39
N SER A 18 16.14 -1.95 -18.13
CA SER A 18 15.08 -2.02 -17.13
C SER A 18 14.00 -1.01 -17.54
N GLN A 19 12.94 -1.47 -18.18
CA GLN A 19 11.75 -0.66 -18.38
C GLN A 19 11.13 -0.39 -17.01
N GLU A 20 11.28 0.83 -16.50
CA GLU A 20 10.47 1.31 -15.39
C GLU A 20 8.99 1.18 -15.77
N PRO A 21 8.15 0.63 -14.87
CA PRO A 21 6.72 0.57 -15.11
C PRO A 21 6.21 2.00 -15.33
N SER A 22 5.76 2.29 -16.55
CA SER A 22 5.22 3.59 -16.88
C SER A 22 3.99 3.87 -16.03
N ALA A 23 4.01 4.97 -15.28
CA ALA A 23 2.86 5.44 -14.51
C ALA A 23 1.59 5.46 -15.41
N PRO A 24 0.41 5.09 -14.87
CA PRO A 24 -0.81 5.07 -15.64
C PRO A 24 -1.06 6.44 -16.29
N LYS A 25 -1.31 6.43 -17.61
CA LYS A 25 -1.53 7.67 -18.37
C LYS A 25 -2.79 8.35 -17.86
N ARG A 26 -2.61 9.48 -17.17
CA ARG A 26 -3.71 10.30 -16.67
C ARG A 26 -4.51 10.90 -17.83
N ASN A 27 -5.85 10.95 -17.68
CA ASN A 27 -6.70 11.68 -18.61
C ASN A 27 -6.48 13.21 -18.40
N PRO A 28 -5.97 13.96 -19.39
CA PRO A 28 -5.66 15.39 -19.22
C PRO A 28 -6.89 16.28 -19.01
N ARG A 29 -8.10 15.73 -19.12
CA ARG A 29 -9.35 16.48 -18.88
C ARG A 29 -9.82 16.43 -17.43
N LEU A 30 -9.19 15.62 -16.57
CA LEU A 30 -9.53 15.56 -15.15
C LEU A 30 -8.66 16.56 -14.38
N PRO A 31 -9.25 17.32 -13.44
CA PRO A 31 -8.47 18.19 -12.57
C PRO A 31 -7.47 17.37 -11.75
N GLU A 32 -6.38 18.02 -11.33
CA GLU A 32 -5.41 17.40 -10.42
C GLU A 32 -6.11 17.04 -9.10
N PRO A 33 -5.88 15.83 -8.56
CA PRO A 33 -6.40 15.50 -7.25
C PRO A 33 -5.78 16.40 -6.17
N SER A 34 -6.53 16.69 -5.12
CA SER A 34 -5.95 17.32 -3.93
C SER A 34 -4.92 16.40 -3.28
N ALA A 35 -4.08 16.95 -2.38
CA ALA A 35 -3.10 16.17 -1.65
C ALA A 35 -3.75 14.97 -0.95
N LEU A 36 -4.84 15.19 -0.19
CA LEU A 36 -5.56 14.10 0.48
C LEU A 36 -6.11 13.07 -0.51
N ALA A 37 -6.67 13.51 -1.65
CA ALA A 37 -7.19 12.57 -2.64
C ALA A 37 -6.06 11.72 -3.28
N ALA A 38 -4.89 12.30 -3.52
CA ALA A 38 -3.72 11.58 -4.01
C ALA A 38 -3.23 10.55 -2.98
N THR A 39 -3.12 10.95 -1.70
CA THR A 39 -2.75 10.05 -0.60
C THR A 39 -3.76 8.89 -0.48
N MET A 40 -5.07 9.15 -0.53
CA MET A 40 -6.10 8.09 -0.49
C MET A 40 -5.99 7.10 -1.66
N GLN A 41 -5.62 7.59 -2.86
CA GLN A 41 -5.38 6.71 -4.01
C GLN A 41 -4.13 5.84 -3.80
N ALA A 42 -3.05 6.39 -3.28
CA ALA A 42 -1.84 5.66 -2.95
C ALA A 42 -2.11 4.61 -1.86
N MET A 43 -2.75 5.02 -0.76
CA MET A 43 -3.15 4.11 0.34
C MET A 43 -3.97 2.92 -0.17
N THR A 44 -4.92 3.17 -1.09
CA THR A 44 -5.73 2.10 -1.68
C THR A 44 -4.86 1.10 -2.45
N ALA A 45 -3.97 1.60 -3.32
CA ALA A 45 -3.08 0.75 -4.11
C ALA A 45 -2.12 -0.07 -3.24
N ASP A 46 -1.56 0.55 -2.20
CA ASP A 46 -0.64 -0.10 -1.26
C ASP A 46 -1.35 -1.19 -0.46
N MET A 47 -2.57 -0.93 0.02
CA MET A 47 -3.34 -1.93 0.75
C MET A 47 -3.81 -3.08 -0.14
N GLU A 48 -4.16 -2.82 -1.42
CA GLU A 48 -4.44 -3.87 -2.41
C GLU A 48 -3.22 -4.77 -2.64
N ALA A 49 -2.02 -4.20 -2.75
CA ALA A 49 -0.78 -4.96 -2.88
C ALA A 49 -0.45 -5.79 -1.63
N LEU A 50 -0.62 -5.21 -0.44
CA LEU A 50 -0.35 -5.90 0.83
C LEU A 50 -1.37 -6.98 1.16
N LYS A 51 -2.62 -6.88 0.68
CA LYS A 51 -3.62 -7.95 0.81
C LYS A 51 -3.07 -9.31 0.40
N ILE A 52 -2.38 -9.38 -0.75
CA ILE A 52 -1.83 -10.63 -1.27
C ILE A 52 -0.80 -11.21 -0.30
N LYS A 53 0.08 -10.36 0.26
CA LYS A 53 1.06 -10.77 1.25
C LYS A 53 0.41 -11.22 2.56
N ALA A 54 -0.62 -10.50 3.02
CA ALA A 54 -1.37 -10.85 4.22
C ALA A 54 -2.00 -12.25 4.08
N GLN A 55 -2.67 -12.52 2.96
CA GLN A 55 -3.28 -13.81 2.68
C GLN A 55 -2.26 -14.95 2.60
N ALA A 56 -1.06 -14.68 2.13
CA ALA A 56 0.03 -15.65 2.03
C ALA A 56 0.86 -15.78 3.33
N GLY A 57 0.61 -14.95 4.36
CA GLY A 57 1.42 -14.91 5.58
C GLY A 57 2.88 -14.46 5.33
N THR A 58 3.09 -13.64 4.31
CA THR A 58 4.42 -13.17 3.89
C THR A 58 4.64 -11.67 4.12
N LEU A 59 3.78 -11.04 4.94
CA LEU A 59 4.01 -9.67 5.39
C LEU A 59 5.30 -9.56 6.19
N THR A 60 6.06 -8.52 5.92
CA THR A 60 7.30 -8.21 6.64
C THR A 60 7.16 -6.92 7.44
N LEU A 61 7.99 -6.75 8.47
CA LEU A 61 8.05 -5.50 9.24
C LEU A 61 8.35 -4.30 8.34
N SER A 62 9.25 -4.47 7.37
CA SER A 62 9.60 -3.41 6.41
C SER A 62 8.44 -3.00 5.52
N ASP A 63 7.54 -3.93 5.16
CA ASP A 63 6.32 -3.59 4.40
C ASP A 63 5.47 -2.60 5.19
N VAL A 64 5.24 -2.88 6.48
CA VAL A 64 4.38 -2.04 7.34
C VAL A 64 5.07 -0.72 7.70
N GLU A 65 6.37 -0.72 7.98
CA GLU A 65 7.14 0.51 8.25
C GLU A 65 7.10 1.46 7.06
N SER A 66 7.32 0.93 5.85
CA SER A 66 7.27 1.72 4.62
C SER A 66 5.90 2.33 4.41
N LEU A 67 4.85 1.54 4.63
CA LEU A 67 3.46 1.99 4.53
C LEU A 67 3.15 3.08 5.57
N ARG A 68 3.56 2.85 6.82
CA ARG A 68 3.37 3.79 7.94
C ARG A 68 3.99 5.16 7.64
N MET A 69 5.21 5.17 7.09
CA MET A 69 5.90 6.40 6.69
C MET A 69 5.21 7.08 5.49
N ALA A 70 4.85 6.32 4.47
CA ALA A 70 4.22 6.85 3.26
C ALA A 70 2.84 7.49 3.54
N HIS A 71 2.11 6.97 4.53
CA HIS A 71 0.75 7.40 4.84
C HIS A 71 0.66 8.41 5.99
N GLU A 72 1.77 8.83 6.60
CA GLU A 72 1.77 9.79 7.70
C GLU A 72 1.12 11.13 7.31
N SER A 73 1.23 11.52 6.03
CA SER A 73 0.69 12.76 5.51
C SER A 73 -0.84 12.86 5.56
N ILE A 74 -1.56 11.74 5.75
CA ILE A 74 -3.02 11.73 5.90
C ILE A 74 -3.50 12.74 6.97
N LYS A 75 -2.69 13.01 7.99
CA LYS A 75 -3.02 13.95 9.08
C LYS A 75 -3.00 15.42 8.65
N THR A 76 -2.30 15.74 7.58
CA THR A 76 -2.00 17.13 7.19
C THR A 76 -2.39 17.47 5.76
N ASP A 77 -2.64 16.46 4.93
CA ASP A 77 -3.00 16.63 3.53
C ASP A 77 -4.33 17.37 3.37
N GLN A 78 -4.35 18.34 2.45
CA GLN A 78 -5.52 19.16 2.20
C GLN A 78 -6.53 18.43 1.32
N PRO A 79 -7.81 18.36 1.72
CA PRO A 79 -8.88 17.78 0.93
C PRO A 79 -9.30 18.69 -0.24
N THR A 80 -10.01 18.13 -1.21
CA THR A 80 -10.57 18.89 -2.34
C THR A 80 -11.61 19.90 -1.88
N LYS A 81 -12.38 19.52 -0.84
CA LYS A 81 -13.44 20.33 -0.24
C LYS A 81 -13.30 20.29 1.27
N PRO A 82 -12.58 21.24 1.87
CA PRO A 82 -12.37 21.29 3.32
C PRO A 82 -13.67 21.34 4.10
N GLU A 83 -14.70 21.97 3.56
CA GLU A 83 -16.02 22.11 4.16
C GLU A 83 -16.80 20.79 4.32
N ASP A 84 -16.44 19.77 3.53
CA ASP A 84 -17.07 18.43 3.61
C ASP A 84 -16.42 17.53 4.68
N ILE A 85 -15.26 17.94 5.21
CA ILE A 85 -14.52 17.18 6.23
C ILE A 85 -15.06 17.52 7.62
N LYS A 86 -15.54 16.50 8.32
CA LYS A 86 -16.07 16.64 9.67
C LYS A 86 -14.94 16.65 10.71
N GLU A 87 -15.24 17.17 11.90
CA GLU A 87 -14.33 17.24 13.05
C GLU A 87 -13.79 15.87 13.49
N SER A 88 -14.47 14.78 13.14
CA SER A 88 -14.01 13.42 13.46
C SER A 88 -12.86 12.91 12.59
N PHE A 89 -12.50 13.58 11.48
CA PHE A 89 -11.47 13.11 10.54
C PHE A 89 -10.10 12.90 11.19
N PRO A 90 -9.55 13.81 12.02
CA PRO A 90 -8.26 13.59 12.66
C PRO A 90 -8.22 12.31 13.51
N GLY A 91 -9.30 12.00 14.23
CA GLY A 91 -9.41 10.78 15.02
C GLY A 91 -9.36 9.51 14.16
N PHE A 92 -9.96 9.52 12.96
CA PHE A 92 -9.83 8.41 12.02
C PHE A 92 -8.43 8.29 11.43
N ALA A 93 -7.77 9.41 11.13
CA ALA A 93 -6.39 9.39 10.65
C ALA A 93 -5.44 8.79 11.71
N GLU A 94 -5.60 9.16 12.97
CA GLU A 94 -4.84 8.59 14.09
C GLU A 94 -5.15 7.12 14.29
N ALA A 95 -6.43 6.71 14.25
CA ALA A 95 -6.83 5.31 14.39
C ALA A 95 -6.30 4.43 13.26
N TYR A 96 -6.24 4.96 12.03
CA TYR A 96 -5.63 4.26 10.91
C TYR A 96 -4.15 3.98 11.17
N LEU A 97 -3.38 4.99 11.56
CA LEU A 97 -1.96 4.86 11.82
C LEU A 97 -1.69 3.93 13.03
N ALA A 98 -2.52 4.01 14.07
CA ALA A 98 -2.42 3.10 15.22
C ALA A 98 -2.71 1.64 14.83
N ASN A 99 -3.64 1.39 13.90
CA ASN A 99 -3.87 0.03 13.40
C ASN A 99 -2.75 -0.48 12.51
N LEU A 100 -1.98 0.37 11.82
CA LEU A 100 -0.73 -0.03 11.18
C LEU A 100 0.33 -0.43 12.23
N ASP A 101 0.42 0.30 13.34
CA ASP A 101 1.31 -0.06 14.45
C ASP A 101 0.91 -1.42 15.08
N ASN A 102 -0.40 -1.69 15.22
CA ASN A 102 -0.91 -3.00 15.68
C ASN A 102 -0.57 -4.12 14.67
N LEU A 103 -0.68 -3.87 13.37
CA LEU A 103 -0.28 -4.84 12.33
C LEU A 103 1.24 -5.12 12.41
N TYR A 104 2.05 -4.09 12.63
CA TYR A 104 3.49 -4.24 12.84
C TYR A 104 3.78 -5.16 14.04
N GLU A 105 3.13 -4.93 15.18
CA GLU A 105 3.31 -5.75 16.37
C GLU A 105 2.80 -7.20 16.16
N ALA A 106 1.73 -7.42 15.42
CA ALA A 106 1.25 -8.75 15.10
C ALA A 106 2.29 -9.56 14.29
N ILE A 107 2.98 -8.92 13.34
CA ILE A 107 4.06 -9.55 12.56
C ILE A 107 5.29 -9.77 13.43
N LYS A 108 5.72 -8.78 14.20
CA LYS A 108 6.91 -8.81 15.07
C LYS A 108 6.82 -9.90 16.12
N ASN A 109 5.66 -10.12 16.67
CA ASN A 109 5.41 -11.15 17.68
C ASN A 109 5.22 -12.54 17.07
N GLN A 110 5.53 -12.71 15.77
CA GLN A 110 5.42 -13.97 15.03
C GLN A 110 4.00 -14.56 15.11
N GLY A 111 3.00 -13.69 15.13
CA GLY A 111 1.60 -14.08 15.00
C GLY A 111 1.40 -14.99 13.79
N ASP A 112 0.52 -15.98 13.91
CA ASP A 112 0.17 -16.81 12.78
C ASP A 112 -0.49 -15.99 11.66
N VAL A 113 -0.72 -16.62 10.51
CA VAL A 113 -1.31 -15.96 9.34
C VAL A 113 -2.68 -15.37 9.67
N GLU A 114 -3.45 -16.04 10.52
CA GLU A 114 -4.78 -15.60 10.92
C GLU A 114 -4.71 -14.31 11.75
N ALA A 115 -3.81 -14.21 12.72
CA ALA A 115 -3.58 -12.99 13.50
C ALA A 115 -3.11 -11.81 12.62
N GLN A 116 -2.24 -12.07 11.63
CA GLN A 116 -1.82 -11.05 10.67
C GLN A 116 -2.98 -10.57 9.79
N ILE A 117 -3.84 -11.49 9.32
CA ILE A 117 -5.05 -11.16 8.54
C ILE A 117 -6.03 -10.35 9.39
N GLU A 118 -6.24 -10.72 10.65
CA GLU A 118 -7.12 -9.98 11.57
C GLU A 118 -6.62 -8.55 11.75
N ALA A 119 -5.33 -8.36 12.05
CA ALA A 119 -4.72 -7.04 12.21
C ALA A 119 -4.77 -6.22 10.91
N PHE A 120 -4.51 -6.84 9.74
CA PHE A 120 -4.66 -6.20 8.44
C PHE A 120 -6.11 -5.75 8.20
N ASN A 121 -7.08 -6.61 8.48
CA ASN A 121 -8.49 -6.30 8.30
C ASN A 121 -8.98 -5.21 9.28
N ALA A 122 -8.38 -5.06 10.45
CA ALA A 122 -8.65 -3.96 11.37
C ALA A 122 -8.25 -2.60 10.74
N VAL A 123 -7.11 -2.55 10.02
CA VAL A 123 -6.71 -1.36 9.24
C VAL A 123 -7.79 -1.02 8.20
N ILE A 124 -8.24 -2.01 7.40
CA ILE A 124 -9.28 -1.80 6.37
C ILE A 124 -10.61 -1.36 6.99
N SER A 125 -10.99 -1.92 8.13
CA SER A 125 -12.23 -1.54 8.83
C SER A 125 -12.19 -0.08 9.31
N THR A 126 -11.02 0.46 9.64
CA THR A 126 -10.87 1.88 9.95
C THR A 126 -11.08 2.74 8.69
N CYS A 127 -10.56 2.30 7.54
CA CYS A 127 -10.82 2.96 6.26
C CYS A 127 -12.32 3.00 5.94
N GLU A 128 -13.02 1.88 6.09
CA GLU A 128 -14.48 1.80 5.88
C GLU A 128 -15.23 2.76 6.81
N SER A 129 -14.89 2.76 8.10
CA SER A 129 -15.57 3.57 9.11
C SER A 129 -15.40 5.08 8.84
N CYS A 130 -14.20 5.50 8.44
CA CYS A 130 -13.93 6.87 8.04
C CYS A 130 -14.73 7.23 6.79
N HIS A 131 -14.67 6.40 5.76
CA HIS A 131 -15.35 6.64 4.48
C HIS A 131 -16.87 6.65 4.60
N GLN A 132 -17.47 5.88 5.51
CA GLN A 132 -18.91 5.94 5.80
C GLN A 132 -19.34 7.34 6.27
N GLN A 133 -18.47 8.08 6.95
CA GLN A 133 -18.78 9.39 7.52
C GLN A 133 -18.40 10.56 6.62
N HIS A 134 -17.30 10.45 5.86
CA HIS A 134 -16.69 11.57 5.15
C HIS A 134 -16.82 11.48 3.62
N CYS A 135 -16.67 10.29 3.03
CA CYS A 135 -16.65 10.11 1.59
C CYS A 135 -17.08 8.68 1.19
N PRO A 136 -18.38 8.36 1.15
CA PRO A 136 -18.85 6.98 1.00
C PRO A 136 -18.60 6.35 -0.39
N GLY A 137 -18.22 7.14 -1.41
CA GLY A 137 -18.07 6.65 -2.77
C GLY A 137 -17.19 5.41 -2.95
N PRO A 138 -16.01 5.29 -2.32
CA PRO A 138 -15.11 4.15 -2.52
C PRO A 138 -15.37 2.94 -1.61
N LEU A 139 -16.44 2.91 -0.81
CA LEU A 139 -16.67 1.86 0.20
C LEU A 139 -16.66 0.44 -0.35
N GLU A 140 -17.27 0.20 -1.52
CA GLU A 140 -17.27 -1.12 -2.15
C GLU A 140 -15.85 -1.59 -2.47
N ARG A 141 -15.01 -0.70 -3.02
CA ARG A 141 -13.62 -1.00 -3.33
C ARG A 141 -12.81 -1.28 -2.05
N ILE A 142 -13.01 -0.46 -1.02
CA ILE A 142 -12.32 -0.61 0.27
C ILE A 142 -12.69 -1.97 0.91
N GLY A 143 -13.96 -2.32 0.95
CA GLY A 143 -14.42 -3.61 1.48
C GLY A 143 -13.82 -4.80 0.71
N GLY A 144 -13.62 -4.64 -0.60
CA GLY A 144 -12.96 -5.63 -1.45
C GLY A 144 -11.47 -5.86 -1.11
N ILE A 145 -10.83 -4.98 -0.33
CA ILE A 145 -9.42 -5.15 0.08
C ILE A 145 -9.28 -6.13 1.27
N LYS A 146 -10.33 -6.39 2.03
CA LYS A 146 -10.23 -7.34 3.14
C LYS A 146 -9.62 -8.67 2.72
N ALA A 147 -8.68 -9.14 3.52
CA ALA A 147 -8.00 -10.41 3.32
C ALA A 147 -8.83 -11.56 3.93
N ALA A 148 -8.80 -12.72 3.31
CA ALA A 148 -9.31 -13.96 3.87
C ALA A 148 -8.19 -15.00 3.83
N ALA A 149 -8.14 -15.91 4.80
CA ALA A 149 -7.19 -17.00 4.77
C ALA A 149 -7.37 -17.81 3.47
N LEU A 150 -6.27 -18.13 2.82
CA LEU A 150 -6.30 -19.08 1.72
C LEU A 150 -6.60 -20.45 2.31
N VAL A 151 -7.80 -20.97 2.02
CA VAL A 151 -8.15 -22.36 2.41
C VAL A 151 -7.20 -23.29 1.67
N PRO A 152 -6.46 -24.17 2.35
CA PRO A 152 -5.52 -25.11 1.74
C PRO A 152 -6.23 -26.17 0.86
#